data_8a91b32378c0c2b5f93ad3f24a484e60
#
_entry.id   8a91b32378c0c2b5f93ad3f24a484e60
#
_cell.length_a   1.000
_cell.length_b   1.000
_cell.length_c   1.000
_cell.angle_alpha   90.00
_cell.angle_beta   90.00
_cell.angle_gamma   90.00
#
_symmetry.space_group_name_H-M   'P 1'
#
loop_
_entity.id
_entity.type
_entity.pdbx_description
1 polymer ?
#
loop_
_entity_poly.entity_id
_entity_poly.type
_entity_poly.pdbx_seq_one_letter_code
_entity_poly.pdbx_strand_id
1 'polypeptide(L)'
;MNITREKIVIVEDDDARRENLRTMLDTSGYDVSAFATDAEALEAIHGGEVTLLLIDADARETPDLSGSKARDTIATIRGSAATEMVRVILLVGSTVHQRIEALNLGADDAISQPCDSGELLARVRTQVRAFREQKELRDAASIAIEGQQIAHTAFEAIAVTEKMTNDAVTLDRSLKVGFVAILATAVVMAGIYFLFVRTAQKETKQGNAIIARIEGGLLRQQSLVAEARKLRTQQGPAAAATSKDELQKQAADLKSKMATAASEDVTTLQKQLEDTNARLARIEKEGQGAQTLIPADVQSVCLLHVSVAFRDKNNGQRLRYAGLNQQGEPLQDSDNNPILTLEGHGPEVKLDVFGTGFIAGPNGRLVTNRHVAEPWWKDDELKALTDQGFQPEISTIRAYFPGDPRAFHAEIQQISKETDLATIRVDMQDLKRSVLIVDWGQGAAVTGQPIILMGYATGLAAILARTDEDTAQQILAHSGADVSEVLDELARRNLIRPLITQGHIGDILPDKIVFDAQTTSGGSGGPLFNRQGKVIGVTYAVLKGFGGSNFGIPIKFTKPLLEGQPPAP
;
A
#
# COMPACT_ATOMS: atom_id res chain seq x y z
N MET A 1 10.08 -26.33 3.71
CA MET A 1 9.76 -25.26 4.66
C MET A 1 8.38 -25.53 5.23
N ASN A 2 8.25 -25.86 6.52
CA ASN A 2 6.94 -25.97 7.15
C ASN A 2 6.34 -24.56 7.22
N ILE A 3 5.33 -24.31 6.40
CA ILE A 3 4.55 -23.07 6.51
C ILE A 3 3.72 -23.22 7.79
N THR A 4 4.18 -22.61 8.88
CA THR A 4 3.38 -22.49 10.09
C THR A 4 2.13 -21.68 9.77
N ARG A 5 0.95 -22.31 9.86
CA ARG A 5 -0.33 -21.63 9.68
C ARG A 5 -0.52 -20.65 10.83
N GLU A 6 -1.03 -19.45 10.53
CA GLU A 6 -1.36 -18.45 11.57
C GLU A 6 -2.52 -18.95 12.42
N LYS A 7 -2.36 -18.83 13.73
CA LYS A 7 -3.35 -19.33 14.68
C LYS A 7 -4.42 -18.28 14.98
N ILE A 8 -5.66 -18.64 14.72
CA ILE A 8 -6.84 -17.80 14.98
C ILE A 8 -7.69 -18.47 16.06
N VAL A 9 -8.08 -17.70 17.05
CA VAL A 9 -9.02 -18.11 18.09
C VAL A 9 -10.37 -17.47 17.80
N ILE A 10 -11.45 -18.24 17.92
CA ILE A 10 -12.84 -17.77 17.75
C ILE A 10 -13.58 -17.97 19.06
N VAL A 11 -14.35 -16.97 19.46
CA VAL A 11 -15.35 -17.06 20.53
C VAL A 11 -16.74 -16.79 19.94
N GLU A 12 -17.58 -17.79 19.96
CA GLU A 12 -18.94 -17.76 19.46
C GLU A 12 -19.79 -18.79 20.23
N ASP A 13 -20.86 -18.37 20.85
CA ASP A 13 -21.70 -19.20 21.70
C ASP A 13 -22.63 -20.14 20.91
N ASP A 14 -23.10 -19.71 19.72
CA ASP A 14 -23.91 -20.51 18.83
C ASP A 14 -23.08 -21.60 18.12
N ASP A 15 -23.39 -22.86 18.38
CA ASP A 15 -22.64 -24.01 17.84
C ASP A 15 -22.58 -24.04 16.31
N ALA A 16 -23.68 -23.68 15.65
CA ALA A 16 -23.75 -23.73 14.18
C ALA A 16 -22.90 -22.61 13.54
N ARG A 17 -22.95 -21.42 14.13
CA ARG A 17 -22.13 -20.29 13.68
C ARG A 17 -20.67 -20.49 13.98
N ARG A 18 -20.36 -21.01 15.17
CA ARG A 18 -18.99 -21.33 15.57
C ARG A 18 -18.34 -22.30 14.60
N GLU A 19 -19.03 -23.39 14.23
CA GLU A 19 -18.53 -24.37 13.28
C GLU A 19 -18.43 -23.83 11.85
N ASN A 20 -19.34 -22.96 11.44
CA ASN A 20 -19.28 -22.29 10.14
C ASN A 20 -18.06 -21.36 10.05
N LEU A 21 -17.82 -20.51 11.04
CA LEU A 21 -16.66 -19.62 11.11
C LEU A 21 -15.35 -20.42 11.14
N ARG A 22 -15.31 -21.50 11.94
CA ARG A 22 -14.16 -22.41 12.01
C ARG A 22 -13.84 -23.02 10.65
N THR A 23 -14.83 -23.60 10.00
CA THR A 23 -14.66 -24.25 8.69
C THR A 23 -14.21 -23.27 7.62
N MET A 24 -14.79 -22.08 7.59
CA MET A 24 -14.47 -21.03 6.63
C MET A 24 -13.01 -20.57 6.77
N LEU A 25 -12.54 -20.32 8.00
CA LEU A 25 -11.17 -19.87 8.24
C LEU A 25 -10.14 -21.00 8.04
N ASP A 26 -10.44 -22.23 8.46
CA ASP A 26 -9.56 -23.39 8.23
C ASP A 26 -9.39 -23.67 6.73
N THR A 27 -10.48 -23.64 5.97
CA THR A 27 -10.45 -23.78 4.50
C THR A 27 -9.64 -22.66 3.84
N SER A 28 -9.59 -21.48 4.47
CA SER A 28 -8.80 -20.34 4.01
C SER A 28 -7.31 -20.42 4.40
N GLY A 29 -6.89 -21.51 5.06
CA GLY A 29 -5.48 -21.81 5.33
C GLY A 29 -4.97 -21.37 6.70
N TYR A 30 -5.85 -21.03 7.65
CA TYR A 30 -5.50 -20.71 9.03
C TYR A 30 -5.53 -21.94 9.94
N ASP A 31 -4.85 -21.90 11.09
CA ASP A 31 -4.99 -22.84 12.18
C ASP A 31 -6.02 -22.30 13.17
N VAL A 32 -7.18 -22.95 13.29
CA VAL A 32 -8.35 -22.38 13.96
C VAL A 32 -8.75 -23.17 15.19
N SER A 33 -8.75 -22.49 16.34
CA SER A 33 -9.34 -22.98 17.59
C SER A 33 -10.62 -22.18 17.90
N ALA A 34 -11.74 -22.86 18.11
CA ALA A 34 -13.02 -22.24 18.32
C ALA A 34 -13.62 -22.67 19.66
N PHE A 35 -14.08 -21.70 20.46
CA PHE A 35 -14.56 -21.89 21.83
C PHE A 35 -15.95 -21.29 21.98
N ALA A 36 -16.71 -21.84 22.94
CA ALA A 36 -18.02 -21.33 23.29
C ALA A 36 -17.96 -20.18 24.34
N THR A 37 -16.82 -20.08 25.04
CA THR A 37 -16.67 -19.13 26.15
C THR A 37 -15.35 -18.35 26.04
N ASP A 38 -15.38 -17.09 26.54
CA ASP A 38 -14.22 -16.22 26.62
C ASP A 38 -13.10 -16.82 27.51
N ALA A 39 -13.47 -17.53 28.59
CA ALA A 39 -12.51 -18.12 29.52
C ALA A 39 -11.62 -19.19 28.86
N GLU A 40 -12.23 -20.07 28.06
CA GLU A 40 -11.49 -21.10 27.30
C GLU A 40 -10.58 -20.47 26.23
N ALA A 41 -11.06 -19.41 25.58
CA ALA A 41 -10.30 -18.68 24.59
C ALA A 41 -9.09 -17.95 25.21
N LEU A 42 -9.26 -17.32 26.36
CA LEU A 42 -8.16 -16.67 27.09
C LEU A 42 -7.11 -17.69 27.54
N GLU A 43 -7.51 -18.88 27.99
CA GLU A 43 -6.58 -19.95 28.34
C GLU A 43 -5.77 -20.40 27.10
N ALA A 44 -6.43 -20.55 25.96
CA ALA A 44 -5.77 -20.91 24.70
C ALA A 44 -4.80 -19.81 24.19
N ILE A 45 -5.13 -18.52 24.43
CA ILE A 45 -4.29 -17.38 24.06
C ILE A 45 -3.04 -17.32 24.95
N HIS A 46 -3.18 -17.58 26.25
CA HIS A 46 -2.03 -17.61 27.17
C HIS A 46 -1.13 -18.83 26.96
N GLY A 47 -1.68 -19.93 26.45
CA GLY A 47 -0.97 -21.19 26.22
C GLY A 47 -0.20 -21.28 24.91
N GLY A 48 -0.28 -20.29 24.02
CA GLY A 48 0.39 -20.37 22.72
C GLY A 48 0.42 -19.06 21.93
N GLU A 49 1.22 -19.02 20.86
CA GLU A 49 1.26 -17.86 19.95
C GLU A 49 -0.05 -17.79 19.15
N VAL A 50 -0.93 -16.87 19.51
CA VAL A 50 -2.17 -16.56 18.79
C VAL A 50 -2.00 -15.26 18.04
N THR A 51 -2.36 -15.27 16.75
CA THR A 51 -2.25 -14.10 15.86
C THR A 51 -3.48 -13.21 15.96
N LEU A 52 -4.67 -13.81 16.01
CA LEU A 52 -5.94 -13.09 15.96
C LEU A 52 -7.00 -13.77 16.80
N LEU A 53 -7.77 -12.95 17.50
CA LEU A 53 -8.99 -13.35 18.23
C LEU A 53 -10.21 -12.72 17.53
N LEU A 54 -11.17 -13.55 17.19
CA LEU A 54 -12.47 -13.18 16.66
C LEU A 54 -13.52 -13.44 17.73
N ILE A 55 -14.22 -12.42 18.21
CA ILE A 55 -15.24 -12.53 19.27
C ILE A 55 -16.59 -12.06 18.76
N ASP A 56 -17.65 -12.85 18.97
CA ASP A 56 -19.02 -12.34 18.90
C ASP A 56 -19.33 -11.56 20.20
N ALA A 57 -19.62 -10.27 20.05
CA ALA A 57 -19.85 -9.39 21.17
C ALA A 57 -21.24 -9.54 21.82
N ASP A 58 -22.06 -10.52 21.38
CA ASP A 58 -23.43 -10.77 21.86
C ASP A 58 -24.34 -9.50 21.88
N ALA A 59 -24.07 -8.61 20.94
CA ALA A 59 -24.69 -7.28 20.86
C ALA A 59 -26.16 -7.28 20.40
N ARG A 60 -26.82 -8.46 20.40
CA ARG A 60 -28.22 -8.59 19.94
C ARG A 60 -29.22 -8.18 20.98
N GLU A 61 -28.86 -8.25 22.25
CA GLU A 61 -29.78 -8.00 23.36
C GLU A 61 -29.55 -6.64 24.07
N THR A 62 -28.38 -6.01 23.87
CA THR A 62 -28.03 -4.75 24.53
C THR A 62 -27.75 -3.63 23.53
N PRO A 63 -28.26 -2.41 23.73
CA PRO A 63 -27.98 -1.28 22.84
C PRO A 63 -26.51 -0.79 22.90
N ASP A 64 -25.78 -1.18 23.93
CA ASP A 64 -24.36 -0.84 24.15
C ASP A 64 -23.53 -2.08 24.54
N LEU A 65 -22.21 -1.98 24.36
CA LEU A 65 -21.24 -3.02 24.71
C LEU A 65 -20.72 -2.88 26.15
N SER A 66 -21.26 -1.97 26.95
CA SER A 66 -20.76 -1.62 28.29
C SER A 66 -20.82 -2.77 29.30
N GLY A 67 -21.73 -3.71 29.11
CA GLY A 67 -21.90 -4.92 29.93
C GLY A 67 -21.43 -6.21 29.25
N SER A 68 -20.81 -6.14 28.05
CA SER A 68 -20.44 -7.35 27.32
C SER A 68 -19.21 -8.03 27.92
N LYS A 69 -19.17 -9.37 27.89
CA LYS A 69 -18.01 -10.17 28.30
C LYS A 69 -16.78 -9.84 27.41
N ALA A 70 -17.01 -9.48 26.16
CA ALA A 70 -15.95 -9.08 25.23
C ALA A 70 -15.10 -7.91 25.74
N ARG A 71 -15.69 -6.98 26.53
CA ARG A 71 -14.96 -5.88 27.18
C ARG A 71 -13.88 -6.38 28.13
N ASP A 72 -14.24 -7.31 29.03
CA ASP A 72 -13.30 -7.84 30.02
C ASP A 72 -12.20 -8.68 29.36
N THR A 73 -12.57 -9.41 28.31
CA THR A 73 -11.63 -10.18 27.49
C THR A 73 -10.62 -9.29 26.79
N ILE A 74 -11.05 -8.21 26.15
CA ILE A 74 -10.17 -7.23 25.51
C ILE A 74 -9.26 -6.56 26.55
N ALA A 75 -9.83 -6.13 27.69
CA ALA A 75 -9.05 -5.51 28.75
C ALA A 75 -7.95 -6.45 29.27
N THR A 76 -8.25 -7.75 29.42
CA THR A 76 -7.27 -8.77 29.83
C THR A 76 -6.15 -8.91 28.79
N ILE A 77 -6.51 -8.99 27.50
CA ILE A 77 -5.53 -9.13 26.41
C ILE A 77 -4.62 -7.89 26.34
N ARG A 78 -5.17 -6.68 26.44
CA ARG A 78 -4.42 -5.42 26.37
C ARG A 78 -3.60 -5.13 27.65
N GLY A 79 -3.99 -5.72 28.76
CA GLY A 79 -3.30 -5.56 30.06
C GLY A 79 -2.07 -6.41 30.25
N SER A 80 -1.78 -7.36 29.36
CA SER A 80 -0.64 -8.28 29.44
C SER A 80 0.33 -8.09 28.28
N ALA A 81 1.61 -7.86 28.59
CA ALA A 81 2.68 -7.74 27.59
C ALA A 81 2.85 -9.00 26.73
N ALA A 82 2.40 -10.17 27.21
CA ALA A 82 2.45 -11.42 26.48
C ALA A 82 1.35 -11.53 25.40
N THR A 83 0.21 -10.85 25.57
CA THR A 83 -0.96 -10.97 24.73
C THR A 83 -1.37 -9.67 24.04
N GLU A 84 -0.79 -8.52 24.42
CA GLU A 84 -1.14 -7.18 23.89
C GLU A 84 -1.07 -7.08 22.35
N MET A 85 -0.22 -7.89 21.72
CA MET A 85 -0.05 -7.93 20.28
C MET A 85 -1.16 -8.70 19.54
N VAL A 86 -1.91 -9.56 20.23
CA VAL A 86 -2.98 -10.34 19.63
C VAL A 86 -4.01 -9.39 19.01
N ARG A 87 -4.28 -9.56 17.73
CA ARG A 87 -5.29 -8.76 17.03
C ARG A 87 -6.69 -9.20 17.43
N VAL A 88 -7.56 -8.26 17.67
CA VAL A 88 -8.93 -8.52 18.11
C VAL A 88 -9.92 -7.95 17.11
N ILE A 89 -10.78 -8.81 16.56
CA ILE A 89 -11.93 -8.42 15.75
C ILE A 89 -13.20 -8.71 16.54
N LEU A 90 -14.03 -7.71 16.73
CA LEU A 90 -15.37 -7.89 17.30
C LEU A 90 -16.43 -8.02 16.20
N LEU A 91 -17.26 -9.06 16.30
CA LEU A 91 -18.51 -9.16 15.56
C LEU A 91 -19.58 -8.48 16.38
N VAL A 92 -20.18 -7.41 15.84
CA VAL A 92 -21.12 -6.55 16.55
C VAL A 92 -22.45 -6.43 15.80
N GLY A 93 -23.47 -5.88 16.42
CA GLY A 93 -24.73 -5.58 15.74
C GLY A 93 -24.58 -4.54 14.62
N SER A 94 -25.67 -4.28 13.90
CA SER A 94 -25.67 -3.48 12.67
C SER A 94 -25.52 -1.96 12.87
N THR A 95 -25.45 -1.46 14.11
CA THR A 95 -25.42 -0.02 14.39
C THR A 95 -24.01 0.56 14.31
N VAL A 96 -23.92 1.80 13.82
CA VAL A 96 -22.65 2.53 13.79
C VAL A 96 -22.10 2.75 15.20
N HIS A 97 -23.00 2.95 16.18
CA HIS A 97 -22.63 3.18 17.57
C HIS A 97 -21.86 1.99 18.16
N GLN A 98 -22.36 0.76 17.97
CA GLN A 98 -21.71 -0.46 18.46
C GLN A 98 -20.32 -0.67 17.83
N ARG A 99 -20.12 -0.32 16.55
CA ARG A 99 -18.79 -0.38 15.93
C ARG A 99 -17.81 0.61 16.52
N ILE A 100 -18.26 1.85 16.76
CA ILE A 100 -17.42 2.87 17.41
C ILE A 100 -17.05 2.44 18.81
N GLU A 101 -18.02 1.90 19.57
CA GLU A 101 -17.80 1.41 20.93
C GLU A 101 -16.81 0.24 20.95
N ALA A 102 -16.92 -0.73 20.05
CA ALA A 102 -16.00 -1.84 19.92
C ALA A 102 -14.53 -1.38 19.72
N LEU A 103 -14.32 -0.39 18.84
CA LEU A 103 -12.99 0.20 18.62
C LEU A 103 -12.49 0.96 19.86
N ASN A 104 -13.37 1.69 20.56
CA ASN A 104 -13.03 2.39 21.80
C ASN A 104 -12.69 1.43 22.96
N LEU A 105 -13.23 0.20 22.95
CA LEU A 105 -12.86 -0.86 23.89
C LEU A 105 -11.46 -1.43 23.64
N GLY A 106 -10.83 -1.12 22.49
CA GLY A 106 -9.49 -1.59 22.13
C GLY A 106 -9.47 -2.76 21.14
N ALA A 107 -10.59 -3.03 20.46
CA ALA A 107 -10.58 -3.93 19.30
C ALA A 107 -9.81 -3.29 18.13
N ASP A 108 -9.09 -4.10 17.36
CA ASP A 108 -8.39 -3.64 16.16
C ASP A 108 -9.32 -3.47 14.95
N ASP A 109 -10.46 -4.15 14.96
CA ASP A 109 -11.53 -3.99 13.96
C ASP A 109 -12.90 -4.40 14.53
N ALA A 110 -13.96 -3.92 13.89
CA ALA A 110 -15.34 -4.23 14.27
C ALA A 110 -16.18 -4.48 13.01
N ILE A 111 -16.84 -5.63 12.96
CA ILE A 111 -17.62 -6.09 11.80
C ILE A 111 -19.09 -6.23 12.20
N SER A 112 -19.97 -5.59 11.44
CA SER A 112 -21.41 -5.71 11.68
C SER A 112 -21.95 -7.05 11.23
N GLN A 113 -22.79 -7.67 12.05
CA GLN A 113 -23.55 -8.87 11.68
C GLN A 113 -24.97 -8.52 11.19
N PRO A 114 -25.51 -9.27 10.20
CA PRO A 114 -24.83 -10.31 9.41
C PRO A 114 -23.79 -9.72 8.47
N CYS A 115 -22.64 -10.38 8.33
CA CYS A 115 -21.58 -9.98 7.42
C CYS A 115 -21.40 -11.01 6.28
N ASP A 116 -20.91 -10.54 5.16
CA ASP A 116 -20.49 -11.41 4.06
C ASP A 116 -19.19 -12.14 4.42
N SER A 117 -19.11 -13.42 4.04
CA SER A 117 -17.91 -14.23 4.31
C SER A 117 -16.65 -13.67 3.65
N GLY A 118 -16.79 -13.02 2.50
CA GLY A 118 -15.68 -12.36 1.81
C GLY A 118 -15.18 -11.13 2.57
N GLU A 119 -16.08 -10.33 3.15
CA GLU A 119 -15.73 -9.19 3.99
C GLU A 119 -14.97 -9.66 5.24
N LEU A 120 -15.49 -10.65 5.95
CA LEU A 120 -14.83 -11.19 7.13
C LEU A 120 -13.43 -11.68 6.82
N LEU A 121 -13.27 -12.48 5.77
CA LEU A 121 -11.95 -12.98 5.34
C LEU A 121 -10.99 -11.86 4.95
N ALA A 122 -11.45 -10.80 4.29
CA ALA A 122 -10.63 -9.67 3.93
C ALA A 122 -10.09 -8.93 5.16
N ARG A 123 -10.94 -8.73 6.18
CA ARG A 123 -10.57 -8.09 7.44
C ARG A 123 -9.62 -8.97 8.26
N VAL A 124 -9.88 -10.27 8.36
CA VAL A 124 -8.96 -11.22 9.00
C VAL A 124 -7.57 -11.16 8.35
N ARG A 125 -7.48 -11.19 7.02
CA ARG A 125 -6.19 -11.07 6.31
C ARG A 125 -5.48 -9.76 6.62
N THR A 126 -6.22 -8.67 6.74
CA THR A 126 -5.64 -7.35 7.06
C THR A 126 -5.04 -7.35 8.46
N GLN A 127 -5.76 -7.88 9.46
CA GLN A 127 -5.27 -7.94 10.84
C GLN A 127 -4.10 -8.92 11.01
N VAL A 128 -4.14 -10.07 10.34
CA VAL A 128 -3.02 -11.04 10.32
C VAL A 128 -1.74 -10.39 9.73
N ARG A 129 -1.87 -9.61 8.67
CA ARG A 129 -0.73 -8.88 8.10
C ARG A 129 -0.19 -7.84 9.07
N ALA A 130 -1.06 -7.05 9.70
CA ALA A 130 -0.67 -6.05 10.69
C ALA A 130 0.05 -6.69 11.90
N PHE A 131 -0.39 -7.87 12.34
CA PHE A 131 0.30 -8.64 13.38
C PHE A 131 1.73 -9.01 12.96
N ARG A 132 1.92 -9.54 11.74
CA ARG A 132 3.26 -9.90 11.25
C ARG A 132 4.19 -8.71 11.20
N GLU A 133 3.74 -7.59 10.63
CA GLU A 133 4.53 -6.35 10.55
C GLU A 133 4.92 -5.85 11.94
N GLN A 134 4.01 -5.89 12.91
CA GLN A 134 4.28 -5.47 14.28
C GLN A 134 5.25 -6.44 15.00
N LYS A 135 5.09 -7.76 14.78
CA LYS A 135 5.98 -8.78 15.34
C LYS A 135 7.41 -8.62 14.82
N GLU A 136 7.58 -8.40 13.51
CA GLU A 136 8.89 -8.16 12.90
C GLU A 136 9.57 -6.91 13.48
N LEU A 137 8.83 -5.82 13.69
CA LEU A 137 9.36 -4.60 14.31
C LEU A 137 9.77 -4.83 15.76
N ARG A 138 8.98 -5.60 16.54
CA ARG A 138 9.29 -5.93 17.93
C ARG A 138 10.52 -6.83 18.04
N ASP A 139 10.61 -7.84 17.19
CA ASP A 139 11.75 -8.76 17.13
C ASP A 139 13.03 -8.01 16.75
N ALA A 140 12.95 -7.07 15.81
CA ALA A 140 14.07 -6.19 15.45
C ALA A 140 14.50 -5.27 16.62
N ALA A 141 13.54 -4.72 17.36
CA ALA A 141 13.80 -3.87 18.52
C ALA A 141 14.43 -4.68 19.69
N SER A 142 13.94 -5.90 19.97
CA SER A 142 14.49 -6.76 21.01
C SER A 142 15.94 -7.14 20.72
N ILE A 143 16.25 -7.45 19.47
CA ILE A 143 17.61 -7.74 19.01
C ILE A 143 18.52 -6.52 19.18
N ALA A 144 18.03 -5.30 18.95
CA ALA A 144 18.80 -4.07 19.13
C ALA A 144 19.12 -3.81 20.63
N ILE A 145 18.14 -4.07 21.51
CA ILE A 145 18.30 -3.93 22.97
C ILE A 145 19.28 -4.97 23.52
N GLU A 146 19.19 -6.24 23.09
CA GLU A 146 20.16 -7.27 23.46
C GLU A 146 21.57 -6.93 22.99
N GLY A 147 21.73 -6.40 21.78
CA GLY A 147 23.01 -5.92 21.27
C GLY A 147 23.60 -4.80 22.11
N GLN A 148 22.77 -3.89 22.60
CA GLN A 148 23.19 -2.80 23.48
C GLN A 148 23.58 -3.30 24.88
N GLN A 149 22.87 -4.29 25.43
CA GLN A 149 23.20 -4.93 26.70
C GLN A 149 24.51 -5.71 26.62
N ILE A 150 24.74 -6.46 25.56
CA ILE A 150 26.00 -7.19 25.31
C ILE A 150 27.18 -6.20 25.21
N ALA A 151 26.98 -5.08 24.49
CA ALA A 151 28.01 -4.04 24.40
C ALA A 151 28.31 -3.40 25.77
N HIS A 152 27.28 -3.14 26.58
CA HIS A 152 27.45 -2.60 27.95
C HIS A 152 28.18 -3.59 28.86
N THR A 153 27.79 -4.88 28.83
CA THR A 153 28.43 -5.94 29.62
C THR A 153 29.90 -6.14 29.22
N ALA A 154 30.19 -6.04 27.90
CA ALA A 154 31.57 -6.08 27.42
C ALA A 154 32.39 -4.88 27.87
N PHE A 155 31.82 -3.70 27.94
CA PHE A 155 32.46 -2.48 28.47
C PHE A 155 32.74 -2.62 29.97
N GLU A 156 31.79 -3.13 30.77
CA GLU A 156 31.97 -3.41 32.19
C GLU A 156 33.06 -4.47 32.44
N ALA A 157 33.08 -5.54 31.65
CA ALA A 157 34.11 -6.57 31.73
C ALA A 157 35.51 -6.02 31.44
N ILE A 158 35.65 -5.09 30.48
CA ILE A 158 36.91 -4.39 30.19
C ILE A 158 37.33 -3.51 31.37
N ALA A 159 36.38 -2.77 31.96
CA ALA A 159 36.65 -1.90 33.12
C ALA A 159 37.04 -2.70 34.37
N VAL A 160 36.41 -3.87 34.60
CA VAL A 160 36.79 -4.79 35.71
C VAL A 160 38.16 -5.41 35.46
N THR A 161 38.48 -5.75 34.20
CA THR A 161 39.79 -6.31 33.82
C THR A 161 40.91 -5.27 34.02
N GLU A 162 40.66 -4.00 33.68
CA GLU A 162 41.58 -2.89 33.90
C GLU A 162 41.83 -2.64 35.41
N LYS A 163 40.80 -2.76 36.25
CA LYS A 163 40.91 -2.67 37.71
C LYS A 163 41.66 -3.85 38.31
N MET A 164 41.42 -5.08 37.82
CA MET A 164 42.14 -6.28 38.29
C MET A 164 43.62 -6.29 37.86
N THR A 165 43.99 -5.68 36.74
CA THR A 165 45.38 -5.53 36.30
C THR A 165 46.16 -4.52 37.16
N ASN A 166 45.49 -3.49 37.69
CA ASN A 166 46.11 -2.51 38.59
C ASN A 166 46.36 -3.05 40.01
N ASP A 167 45.51 -3.98 40.50
CA ASP A 167 45.62 -4.58 41.83
C ASP A 167 46.60 -5.79 41.90
N ALA A 168 47.05 -6.32 40.75
CA ALA A 168 47.87 -7.54 40.65
C ALA A 168 49.38 -7.24 40.40
N VAL A 169 49.96 -6.31 41.11
CA VAL A 169 51.35 -5.84 40.92
C VAL A 169 52.47 -6.78 41.47
N THR A 170 52.23 -8.04 41.77
CA THR A 170 53.27 -8.91 42.34
C THR A 170 53.40 -10.32 41.79
N LEU A 171 53.18 -10.59 40.50
CA LEU A 171 53.67 -11.84 39.90
C LEU A 171 53.84 -11.71 38.36
N ASP A 172 55.08 -12.03 37.96
CA ASP A 172 55.62 -12.24 36.61
C ASP A 172 54.88 -11.55 35.43
N ARG A 173 55.39 -10.35 35.09
CA ARG A 173 54.80 -9.36 34.17
C ARG A 173 54.59 -9.88 32.73
N SER A 174 55.40 -10.82 32.27
CA SER A 174 55.41 -11.28 30.86
C SER A 174 54.29 -12.26 30.54
N LEU A 175 53.95 -13.16 31.45
CA LEU A 175 52.89 -14.16 31.24
C LEU A 175 51.47 -13.57 31.33
N LYS A 176 51.28 -12.56 32.21
CA LYS A 176 49.98 -11.91 32.40
C LYS A 176 49.62 -10.95 31.26
N VAL A 177 50.60 -10.19 30.75
CA VAL A 177 50.40 -9.30 29.60
C VAL A 177 50.05 -10.12 28.36
N GLY A 178 50.66 -11.29 28.14
CA GLY A 178 50.34 -12.21 27.07
C GLY A 178 48.92 -12.76 27.15
N PHE A 179 48.46 -13.18 28.33
CA PHE A 179 47.12 -13.75 28.52
C PHE A 179 46.00 -12.71 28.39
N VAL A 180 46.18 -11.50 28.91
CA VAL A 180 45.25 -10.38 28.77
C VAL A 180 45.18 -9.90 27.32
N ALA A 181 46.31 -9.84 26.63
CA ALA A 181 46.34 -9.47 25.21
C ALA A 181 45.63 -10.52 24.34
N ILE A 182 45.78 -11.81 24.60
CA ILE A 182 45.09 -12.89 23.90
C ILE A 182 43.59 -12.84 24.15
N LEU A 183 43.15 -12.63 25.38
CA LEU A 183 41.74 -12.53 25.74
C LEU A 183 41.06 -11.29 25.12
N ALA A 184 41.73 -10.12 25.18
CA ALA A 184 41.27 -8.89 24.56
C ALA A 184 41.18 -9.03 23.04
N THR A 185 42.16 -9.68 22.40
CA THR A 185 42.14 -9.95 20.95
C THR A 185 41.02 -10.89 20.57
N ALA A 186 40.74 -11.94 21.38
CA ALA A 186 39.64 -12.87 21.18
C ALA A 186 38.27 -12.19 21.28
N VAL A 187 38.08 -11.30 22.24
CA VAL A 187 36.81 -10.52 22.40
C VAL A 187 36.62 -9.52 21.25
N VAL A 188 37.69 -8.83 20.86
CA VAL A 188 37.64 -7.92 19.69
C VAL A 188 37.37 -8.67 18.40
N MET A 189 38.01 -9.84 18.17
CA MET A 189 37.78 -10.68 17.01
C MET A 189 36.35 -11.26 17.00
N ALA A 190 35.81 -11.67 18.15
CA ALA A 190 34.43 -12.13 18.26
C ALA A 190 33.43 -10.98 17.98
N GLY A 191 33.72 -9.77 18.46
CA GLY A 191 32.93 -8.58 18.16
C GLY A 191 32.96 -8.20 16.68
N ILE A 192 34.14 -8.22 16.06
CA ILE A 192 34.33 -7.96 14.63
C ILE A 192 33.63 -9.05 13.80
N TYR A 193 33.79 -10.33 14.16
CA TYR A 193 33.11 -11.44 13.49
C TYR A 193 31.59 -11.32 13.60
N PHE A 194 31.07 -10.97 14.77
CA PHE A 194 29.64 -10.77 14.97
C PHE A 194 29.08 -9.57 14.18
N LEU A 195 29.81 -8.44 14.15
CA LEU A 195 29.49 -7.29 13.32
C LEU A 195 29.54 -7.65 11.83
N PHE A 196 30.56 -8.40 11.40
CA PHE A 196 30.69 -8.82 10.00
C PHE A 196 29.58 -9.76 9.57
N VAL A 197 29.26 -10.77 10.39
CA VAL A 197 28.14 -11.71 10.12
C VAL A 197 26.80 -10.97 10.09
N ARG A 198 26.56 -10.00 10.97
CA ARG A 198 25.35 -9.17 10.95
C ARG A 198 25.24 -8.26 9.75
N THR A 199 26.35 -7.61 9.38
CA THR A 199 26.39 -6.75 8.17
C THR A 199 26.14 -7.60 6.92
N ALA A 200 26.79 -8.74 6.82
CA ALA A 200 26.60 -9.67 5.71
C ALA A 200 25.16 -10.22 5.63
N GLN A 201 24.54 -10.57 6.78
CA GLN A 201 23.14 -11.02 6.80
C GLN A 201 22.14 -9.89 6.48
N LYS A 202 22.43 -8.65 6.88
CA LYS A 202 21.61 -7.50 6.57
C LYS A 202 21.72 -7.13 5.09
N GLU A 203 22.92 -7.16 4.54
CA GLU A 203 23.18 -6.97 3.11
C GLU A 203 22.53 -8.06 2.26
N THR A 204 22.59 -9.33 2.68
CA THR A 204 21.95 -10.45 1.97
C THR A 204 20.43 -10.33 2.00
N LYS A 205 19.81 -9.95 3.13
CA LYS A 205 18.36 -9.75 3.21
C LYS A 205 17.88 -8.54 2.39
N GLN A 206 18.63 -7.45 2.40
CA GLN A 206 18.34 -6.27 1.59
C GLN A 206 18.58 -6.55 0.10
N GLY A 207 19.66 -7.27 -0.24
CA GLY A 207 19.94 -7.73 -1.60
C GLY A 207 18.81 -8.61 -2.13
N ASN A 208 18.32 -9.57 -1.34
CA ASN A 208 17.24 -10.47 -1.74
C ASN A 208 15.90 -9.73 -1.92
N ALA A 209 15.59 -8.72 -1.13
CA ALA A 209 14.38 -7.89 -1.31
C ALA A 209 14.44 -7.07 -2.60
N ILE A 210 15.62 -6.52 -2.92
CA ILE A 210 15.87 -5.77 -4.16
C ILE A 210 15.80 -6.70 -5.36
N ILE A 211 16.44 -7.87 -5.26
CA ILE A 211 16.42 -8.91 -6.29
C ILE A 211 14.98 -9.35 -6.56
N ALA A 212 14.17 -9.61 -5.53
CA ALA A 212 12.76 -9.97 -5.68
C ALA A 212 11.93 -8.87 -6.38
N ARG A 213 12.27 -7.59 -6.17
CA ARG A 213 11.60 -6.48 -6.84
C ARG A 213 12.05 -6.30 -8.30
N ILE A 214 13.32 -6.58 -8.58
CA ILE A 214 13.89 -6.59 -9.94
C ILE A 214 13.39 -7.81 -10.72
N GLU A 215 13.31 -9.00 -10.10
CA GLU A 215 12.66 -10.20 -10.66
C GLU A 215 11.22 -9.94 -11.09
N GLY A 216 10.50 -9.10 -10.34
CA GLY A 216 9.18 -8.63 -10.70
C GLY A 216 9.08 -8.03 -12.11
N GLY A 217 10.19 -7.69 -12.77
CA GLY A 217 10.21 -7.18 -14.15
C GLY A 217 10.06 -8.28 -15.22
N LEU A 218 10.72 -9.40 -15.08
CA LEU A 218 10.73 -10.49 -16.09
C LEU A 218 9.81 -11.66 -15.74
N LEU A 219 9.70 -12.07 -14.48
CA LEU A 219 8.72 -13.05 -14.00
C LEU A 219 7.27 -12.50 -13.99
N ARG A 220 7.11 -11.24 -14.33
CA ARG A 220 5.87 -10.47 -14.18
C ARG A 220 4.72 -10.91 -15.09
N GLN A 221 4.95 -11.65 -16.18
CA GLN A 221 3.84 -12.08 -17.03
C GLN A 221 2.87 -12.99 -16.27
N GLN A 222 3.37 -14.01 -15.58
CA GLN A 222 2.52 -14.89 -14.77
C GLN A 222 1.94 -14.17 -13.56
N SER A 223 2.73 -13.29 -12.91
CA SER A 223 2.26 -12.49 -11.78
C SER A 223 1.27 -11.41 -12.22
N LEU A 224 1.44 -10.77 -13.37
CA LEU A 224 0.49 -9.80 -13.94
C LEU A 224 -0.84 -10.46 -14.31
N VAL A 225 -0.81 -11.66 -14.88
CA VAL A 225 -2.03 -12.43 -15.15
C VAL A 225 -2.73 -12.82 -13.86
N ALA A 226 -1.97 -13.26 -12.85
CA ALA A 226 -2.53 -13.62 -11.54
C ALA A 226 -3.08 -12.39 -10.81
N GLU A 227 -2.38 -11.25 -10.86
CA GLU A 227 -2.81 -9.98 -10.28
C GLU A 227 -4.03 -9.42 -11.03
N ALA A 228 -4.04 -9.47 -12.37
CA ALA A 228 -5.17 -9.08 -13.18
C ALA A 228 -6.41 -9.95 -12.91
N ARG A 229 -6.24 -11.28 -12.74
CA ARG A 229 -7.33 -12.18 -12.32
C ARG A 229 -7.85 -11.81 -10.92
N LYS A 230 -6.96 -11.55 -9.98
CA LYS A 230 -7.32 -11.13 -8.61
C LYS A 230 -8.08 -9.79 -8.62
N LEU A 231 -7.63 -8.82 -9.40
CA LEU A 231 -8.32 -7.54 -9.56
C LEU A 231 -9.69 -7.69 -10.24
N ARG A 232 -9.84 -8.59 -11.24
CA ARG A 232 -11.13 -8.90 -11.85
C ARG A 232 -12.14 -9.46 -10.86
N THR A 233 -11.69 -10.31 -9.93
CA THR A 233 -12.56 -10.88 -8.89
C THR A 233 -12.90 -9.88 -7.80
N GLN A 234 -12.05 -8.86 -7.58
CA GLN A 234 -12.27 -7.81 -6.59
C GLN A 234 -13.09 -6.62 -7.12
N GLN A 235 -13.10 -6.39 -8.42
CA GLN A 235 -13.89 -5.35 -9.08
C GLN A 235 -15.26 -5.92 -9.53
N GLY A 236 -16.03 -6.47 -8.58
CA GLY A 236 -17.46 -6.67 -8.81
C GLY A 236 -18.14 -5.31 -9.03
N PRO A 237 -19.27 -5.24 -9.76
CA PRO A 237 -19.87 -3.98 -10.18
C PRO A 237 -20.27 -3.12 -8.99
N ALA A 238 -19.45 -2.09 -8.77
CA ALA A 238 -19.80 -0.79 -8.21
C ALA A 238 -20.60 -0.70 -6.89
N ALA A 239 -19.89 -0.50 -5.79
CA ALA A 239 -20.48 0.00 -4.52
C ALA A 239 -21.28 1.31 -4.68
N ALA A 240 -21.02 2.14 -5.70
CA ALA A 240 -21.74 3.38 -5.95
C ALA A 240 -23.11 3.16 -6.62
N ALA A 241 -23.27 2.14 -7.46
CA ALA A 241 -24.57 1.76 -8.03
C ALA A 241 -25.48 1.17 -6.95
N THR A 242 -24.92 0.35 -6.07
CA THR A 242 -25.61 -0.27 -4.92
C THR A 242 -26.23 0.79 -3.99
N SER A 243 -25.51 1.87 -3.70
CA SER A 243 -25.99 2.94 -2.81
C SER A 243 -27.18 3.73 -3.38
N LYS A 244 -27.20 4.00 -4.70
CA LYS A 244 -28.33 4.70 -5.34
C LYS A 244 -29.56 3.82 -5.41
N ASP A 245 -29.41 2.56 -5.82
CA ASP A 245 -30.48 1.58 -5.92
C ASP A 245 -31.09 1.26 -4.54
N GLU A 246 -30.26 1.17 -3.51
CA GLU A 246 -30.73 1.00 -2.13
C GLU A 246 -31.55 2.19 -1.63
N LEU A 247 -31.09 3.41 -1.87
CA LEU A 247 -31.85 4.61 -1.49
C LEU A 247 -33.16 4.75 -2.29
N GLN A 248 -33.17 4.35 -3.55
CA GLN A 248 -34.41 4.31 -4.35
C GLN A 248 -35.39 3.27 -3.81
N LYS A 249 -34.92 2.09 -3.40
CA LYS A 249 -35.73 1.06 -2.73
C LYS A 249 -36.26 1.56 -1.37
N GLN A 250 -35.42 2.22 -0.58
CA GLN A 250 -35.83 2.83 0.69
C GLN A 250 -36.91 3.90 0.49
N ALA A 251 -36.76 4.77 -0.49
CA ALA A 251 -37.77 5.79 -0.80
C ALA A 251 -39.09 5.16 -1.27
N ALA A 252 -39.04 4.08 -2.03
CA ALA A 252 -40.24 3.34 -2.45
C ALA A 252 -40.91 2.62 -1.27
N ASP A 253 -40.15 2.00 -0.38
CA ASP A 253 -40.66 1.35 0.85
C ASP A 253 -41.31 2.35 1.81
N LEU A 254 -40.67 3.51 2.04
CA LEU A 254 -41.21 4.60 2.83
C LEU A 254 -42.54 5.11 2.27
N LYS A 255 -42.64 5.29 0.95
CA LYS A 255 -43.90 5.66 0.28
C LYS A 255 -45.00 4.60 0.49
N SER A 256 -44.65 3.31 0.41
CA SER A 256 -45.58 2.21 0.66
C SER A 256 -46.08 2.19 2.11
N LYS A 257 -45.20 2.39 3.08
CA LYS A 257 -45.53 2.47 4.52
C LYS A 257 -46.38 3.66 4.83
N MET A 258 -46.15 4.81 4.21
CA MET A 258 -47.02 6.01 4.37
C MET A 258 -48.45 5.78 3.90
N ALA A 259 -48.67 4.93 2.89
CA ALA A 259 -50.00 4.62 2.38
C ALA A 259 -50.86 3.80 3.37
N THR A 260 -50.25 3.13 4.34
CA THR A 260 -50.89 2.23 5.31
C THR A 260 -50.77 2.68 6.78
N ALA A 261 -50.05 3.76 7.04
CA ALA A 261 -49.73 4.23 8.40
C ALA A 261 -50.87 5.05 9.03
N ALA A 262 -50.98 5.01 10.37
CA ALA A 262 -51.85 5.87 11.14
C ALA A 262 -51.35 7.33 11.15
N SER A 263 -52.23 8.31 11.43
CA SER A 263 -51.98 9.74 11.23
C SER A 263 -50.74 10.30 11.95
N GLU A 264 -50.33 9.74 13.09
CA GLU A 264 -49.16 10.20 13.85
C GLU A 264 -47.84 9.69 13.25
N ASP A 265 -47.84 8.50 12.63
CA ASP A 265 -46.65 7.92 12.01
C ASP A 265 -46.34 8.55 10.64
N VAL A 266 -47.33 9.10 9.95
CA VAL A 266 -47.18 9.72 8.61
C VAL A 266 -46.18 10.87 8.63
N THR A 267 -46.18 11.71 9.67
CA THR A 267 -45.26 12.87 9.76
C THR A 267 -43.81 12.43 9.89
N THR A 268 -43.55 11.36 10.64
CA THR A 268 -42.18 10.80 10.80
C THR A 268 -41.71 10.15 9.51
N LEU A 269 -42.55 9.36 8.85
CA LEU A 269 -42.26 8.73 7.57
C LEU A 269 -42.04 9.76 6.46
N GLN A 270 -42.81 10.86 6.47
CA GLN A 270 -42.66 11.96 5.53
C GLN A 270 -41.31 12.64 5.67
N LYS A 271 -40.85 12.91 6.88
CA LYS A 271 -39.55 13.46 7.18
C LYS A 271 -38.40 12.52 6.71
N GLN A 272 -38.53 11.22 6.94
CA GLN A 272 -37.58 10.22 6.49
C GLN A 272 -37.53 10.13 4.95
N LEU A 273 -38.69 10.23 4.29
CA LEU A 273 -38.76 10.26 2.83
C LEU A 273 -38.15 11.53 2.26
N GLU A 274 -38.35 12.68 2.86
CA GLU A 274 -37.73 13.96 2.47
C GLU A 274 -36.21 13.88 2.61
N ASP A 275 -35.67 13.34 3.72
CA ASP A 275 -34.22 13.15 3.91
C ASP A 275 -33.65 12.17 2.89
N THR A 276 -34.33 11.04 2.64
CA THR A 276 -33.90 10.05 1.63
C THR A 276 -33.90 10.64 0.22
N ASN A 277 -34.92 11.42 -0.14
CA ASN A 277 -34.99 12.11 -1.42
C ASN A 277 -33.92 13.22 -1.56
N ALA A 278 -33.60 13.94 -0.47
CA ALA A 278 -32.52 14.92 -0.45
C ALA A 278 -31.16 14.26 -0.66
N ARG A 279 -30.94 13.09 -0.07
CA ARG A 279 -29.72 12.27 -0.30
C ARG A 279 -29.63 11.78 -1.74
N LEU A 280 -30.72 11.27 -2.31
CA LEU A 280 -30.79 10.88 -3.71
C LEU A 280 -30.47 12.04 -4.66
N ALA A 281 -31.12 13.20 -4.45
CA ALA A 281 -30.88 14.39 -5.26
C ALA A 281 -29.42 14.87 -5.15
N ARG A 282 -28.80 14.71 -3.99
CA ARG A 282 -27.37 15.03 -3.79
C ARG A 282 -26.48 14.10 -4.59
N ILE A 283 -26.70 12.79 -4.54
CA ILE A 283 -25.95 11.78 -5.32
C ILE A 283 -26.14 12.01 -6.83
N GLU A 284 -27.35 12.32 -7.26
CA GLU A 284 -27.64 12.61 -8.67
C GLU A 284 -26.95 13.88 -9.16
N LYS A 285 -26.94 14.93 -8.35
CA LYS A 285 -26.25 16.19 -8.66
C LYS A 285 -24.72 16.01 -8.67
N GLU A 286 -24.20 15.17 -7.78
CA GLU A 286 -22.77 14.82 -7.74
C GLU A 286 -22.38 13.98 -8.97
N GLY A 287 -23.20 13.01 -9.34
CA GLY A 287 -23.02 12.19 -10.54
C GLY A 287 -23.13 12.97 -11.86
N GLN A 288 -24.04 13.94 -11.95
CA GLN A 288 -24.18 14.81 -13.13
C GLN A 288 -22.99 15.72 -13.35
N GLY A 289 -22.41 16.28 -12.27
CA GLY A 289 -21.18 17.08 -12.34
C GLY A 289 -20.01 16.28 -12.89
N ALA A 290 -19.84 15.05 -12.45
CA ALA A 290 -18.81 14.13 -12.94
C ALA A 290 -19.02 13.79 -14.43
N GLN A 291 -20.26 13.46 -14.85
CA GLN A 291 -20.56 13.09 -16.23
C GLN A 291 -20.29 14.20 -17.26
N THR A 292 -20.39 15.46 -16.87
CA THR A 292 -20.20 16.61 -17.78
C THR A 292 -18.73 16.99 -17.94
N LEU A 293 -17.90 16.82 -16.89
CA LEU A 293 -16.51 17.26 -16.86
C LEU A 293 -15.53 16.20 -17.39
N ILE A 294 -15.82 14.93 -17.16
CA ILE A 294 -14.95 13.78 -17.42
C ILE A 294 -14.51 13.65 -18.90
N PRO A 295 -15.36 13.78 -19.93
CA PRO A 295 -14.97 13.40 -21.30
C PRO A 295 -13.83 14.23 -21.90
N ALA A 296 -13.74 15.50 -21.58
CA ALA A 296 -12.69 16.38 -22.12
C ALA A 296 -11.37 16.25 -21.34
N ASP A 297 -11.44 16.18 -20.01
CA ASP A 297 -10.28 16.20 -19.11
C ASP A 297 -9.53 14.85 -19.09
N VAL A 298 -10.23 13.74 -19.25
CA VAL A 298 -9.65 12.38 -19.36
C VAL A 298 -8.55 12.31 -20.42
N GLN A 299 -8.75 13.00 -21.54
CA GLN A 299 -7.80 13.00 -22.66
C GLN A 299 -6.47 13.67 -22.33
N SER A 300 -6.40 14.45 -21.24
CA SER A 300 -5.22 15.19 -20.81
C SER A 300 -4.51 14.54 -19.62
N VAL A 301 -4.99 13.35 -19.18
CA VAL A 301 -4.36 12.54 -18.13
C VAL A 301 -3.73 11.31 -18.76
N CYS A 302 -2.42 11.12 -18.59
CA CYS A 302 -1.67 10.04 -19.22
C CYS A 302 -1.12 9.04 -18.19
N LEU A 303 -0.93 7.79 -18.65
CA LEU A 303 -0.07 6.83 -17.97
C LEU A 303 1.38 7.20 -18.24
N LEU A 304 2.18 7.30 -17.18
CA LEU A 304 3.63 7.41 -17.26
C LEU A 304 4.25 6.03 -16.99
N HIS A 305 5.14 5.64 -17.87
CA HIS A 305 6.01 4.49 -17.71
C HIS A 305 7.46 4.97 -17.66
N VAL A 306 8.11 4.74 -16.54
CA VAL A 306 9.51 5.08 -16.29
C VAL A 306 10.30 3.80 -16.14
N SER A 307 11.27 3.57 -17.04
CA SER A 307 12.18 2.43 -16.97
C SER A 307 13.54 2.90 -16.46
N VAL A 308 14.02 2.29 -15.39
CA VAL A 308 15.30 2.61 -14.73
C VAL A 308 16.27 1.46 -14.93
N ALA A 309 17.45 1.76 -15.43
CA ALA A 309 18.58 0.84 -15.48
C ALA A 309 19.57 1.17 -14.34
N PHE A 310 20.49 0.27 -14.08
CA PHE A 310 21.52 0.43 -13.06
C PHE A 310 22.90 0.35 -13.67
N ARG A 311 23.77 1.28 -13.28
CA ARG A 311 25.15 1.39 -13.77
C ARG A 311 26.13 1.33 -12.61
N ASP A 312 27.18 0.55 -12.75
CA ASP A 312 28.28 0.56 -11.78
C ASP A 312 29.00 1.92 -11.82
N LYS A 313 29.19 2.53 -10.65
CA LYS A 313 29.80 3.86 -10.51
C LYS A 313 31.28 3.90 -10.91
N ASN A 314 31.99 2.76 -10.81
CA ASN A 314 33.45 2.71 -11.01
C ASN A 314 33.83 2.55 -12.49
N ASN A 315 33.09 1.70 -13.23
CA ASN A 315 33.42 1.36 -14.59
C ASN A 315 32.37 1.77 -15.63
N GLY A 316 31.19 2.26 -15.17
CA GLY A 316 30.10 2.70 -16.02
C GLY A 316 29.36 1.56 -16.73
N GLN A 317 29.65 0.30 -16.40
CA GLN A 317 28.97 -0.85 -17.00
C GLN A 317 27.54 -0.99 -16.44
N ARG A 318 26.63 -1.42 -17.31
CA ARG A 318 25.24 -1.64 -16.94
C ARG A 318 25.04 -3.00 -16.28
N LEU A 319 24.26 -3.04 -15.22
CA LEU A 319 23.86 -4.27 -14.56
C LEU A 319 22.98 -5.11 -15.50
N ARG A 320 23.29 -6.40 -15.64
CA ARG A 320 22.65 -7.34 -16.55
C ARG A 320 22.32 -8.63 -15.83
N TYR A 321 21.35 -9.36 -16.33
CA TYR A 321 21.20 -10.77 -16.01
C TYR A 321 22.32 -11.57 -16.68
N ALA A 322 22.80 -12.61 -16.02
CA ALA A 322 23.85 -13.48 -16.61
C ALA A 322 23.38 -14.20 -17.88
N GLY A 323 22.07 -14.45 -17.97
CA GLY A 323 21.40 -15.04 -19.11
C GLY A 323 19.95 -15.35 -18.82
N LEU A 324 19.25 -15.87 -19.82
CA LEU A 324 17.88 -16.37 -19.71
C LEU A 324 17.83 -17.89 -19.95
N ASN A 325 16.90 -18.58 -19.31
CA ASN A 325 16.60 -19.97 -19.58
C ASN A 325 15.73 -20.12 -20.86
N GLN A 326 15.37 -21.36 -21.23
CA GLN A 326 14.55 -21.61 -22.43
C GLN A 326 13.13 -21.01 -22.36
N GLN A 327 12.66 -20.69 -21.15
CA GLN A 327 11.38 -20.05 -20.89
C GLN A 327 11.47 -18.51 -20.92
N GLY A 328 12.68 -17.95 -21.13
CA GLY A 328 12.91 -16.49 -21.13
C GLY A 328 13.03 -15.88 -19.73
N GLU A 329 13.18 -16.71 -18.69
CA GLU A 329 13.37 -16.27 -17.31
C GLU A 329 14.87 -16.12 -16.99
N PRO A 330 15.26 -15.22 -16.08
CA PRO A 330 16.65 -15.10 -15.65
C PRO A 330 17.20 -16.41 -15.09
N LEU A 331 18.46 -16.68 -15.41
CA LEU A 331 19.20 -17.78 -14.76
C LEU A 331 19.29 -17.49 -13.27
N GLN A 332 18.99 -18.51 -12.45
CA GLN A 332 18.92 -18.40 -10.98
C GLN A 332 20.07 -19.18 -10.33
N ASP A 333 20.49 -18.72 -9.15
CA ASP A 333 21.42 -19.45 -8.28
C ASP A 333 20.71 -20.57 -7.48
N SER A 334 21.44 -21.22 -6.56
CA SER A 334 20.93 -22.30 -5.71
C SER A 334 19.82 -21.84 -4.75
N ASP A 335 19.70 -20.54 -4.48
CA ASP A 335 18.73 -19.94 -3.58
C ASP A 335 17.55 -19.32 -4.34
N ASN A 336 17.43 -19.62 -5.65
CA ASN A 336 16.41 -19.07 -6.58
C ASN A 336 16.54 -17.56 -6.81
N ASN A 337 17.70 -16.94 -6.59
CA ASN A 337 17.90 -15.54 -6.93
C ASN A 337 18.46 -15.42 -8.37
N PRO A 338 18.07 -14.40 -9.14
CA PRO A 338 18.63 -14.18 -10.47
C PRO A 338 20.14 -13.87 -10.38
N ILE A 339 20.90 -14.50 -11.24
CA ILE A 339 22.33 -14.26 -11.34
C ILE A 339 22.55 -12.95 -12.09
N LEU A 340 23.05 -11.94 -11.38
CA LEU A 340 23.37 -10.63 -11.93
C LEU A 340 24.86 -10.52 -12.28
N THR A 341 25.19 -9.76 -13.31
CA THR A 341 26.56 -9.57 -13.79
C THR A 341 26.75 -8.18 -14.39
N LEU A 342 27.98 -7.71 -14.39
CA LEU A 342 28.39 -6.53 -15.16
C LEU A 342 28.95 -6.91 -16.54
N GLU A 343 29.26 -8.18 -16.75
CA GLU A 343 29.83 -8.70 -17.97
C GLU A 343 28.83 -9.57 -18.75
N GLY A 344 29.08 -9.75 -20.05
CA GLY A 344 28.23 -10.62 -20.87
C GLY A 344 27.19 -9.89 -21.71
N HIS A 345 26.30 -10.69 -22.33
CA HIS A 345 25.28 -10.21 -23.29
C HIS A 345 23.85 -10.46 -22.84
N GLY A 346 23.63 -10.80 -21.58
CA GLY A 346 22.28 -10.95 -21.03
C GLY A 346 21.50 -9.62 -21.05
N PRO A 347 20.18 -9.64 -20.94
CA PRO A 347 19.38 -8.43 -20.93
C PRO A 347 19.73 -7.53 -19.74
N GLU A 348 19.58 -6.22 -19.94
CA GLU A 348 19.80 -5.25 -18.88
C GLU A 348 18.75 -5.41 -17.76
N VAL A 349 19.22 -5.27 -16.54
CA VAL A 349 18.32 -5.21 -15.38
C VAL A 349 17.58 -3.87 -15.40
N LYS A 350 16.26 -3.92 -15.51
CA LYS A 350 15.40 -2.75 -15.55
C LYS A 350 14.33 -2.82 -14.46
N LEU A 351 14.06 -1.67 -13.86
CA LEU A 351 12.94 -1.47 -12.98
C LEU A 351 11.90 -0.61 -13.69
N ASP A 352 10.70 -1.14 -13.89
CA ASP A 352 9.59 -0.44 -14.50
C ASP A 352 8.67 0.15 -13.45
N VAL A 353 8.49 1.47 -13.49
CA VAL A 353 7.64 2.23 -12.58
C VAL A 353 6.51 2.86 -13.36
N PHE A 354 5.30 2.75 -12.79
CA PHE A 354 4.09 3.33 -13.34
C PHE A 354 3.61 4.48 -12.48
N GLY A 355 3.17 5.53 -13.13
CA GLY A 355 2.56 6.69 -12.49
C GLY A 355 1.54 7.35 -13.39
N THR A 356 0.96 8.40 -12.88
CA THR A 356 0.03 9.27 -13.61
C THR A 356 0.68 10.63 -13.85
N GLY A 357 0.42 11.19 -15.01
CA GLY A 357 0.74 12.59 -15.32
C GLY A 357 -0.44 13.28 -15.95
N PHE A 358 -0.49 14.61 -15.87
CA PHE A 358 -1.52 15.39 -16.53
C PHE A 358 -0.96 16.68 -17.12
N ILE A 359 -1.56 17.14 -18.21
CA ILE A 359 -1.14 18.36 -18.91
C ILE A 359 -1.58 19.57 -18.09
N ALA A 360 -0.62 20.28 -17.51
CA ALA A 360 -0.86 21.48 -16.68
C ALA A 360 -0.22 22.75 -17.25
N GLY A 361 0.47 22.65 -18.38
CA GLY A 361 1.10 23.78 -19.04
C GLY A 361 1.21 23.62 -20.55
N PRO A 362 1.57 24.68 -21.26
CA PRO A 362 1.72 24.64 -22.71
C PRO A 362 2.88 23.74 -23.13
N ASN A 363 2.91 23.37 -24.41
CA ASN A 363 3.98 22.62 -25.05
C ASN A 363 4.23 21.23 -24.42
N GLY A 364 3.16 20.53 -24.03
CA GLY A 364 3.25 19.18 -23.48
C GLY A 364 3.86 19.10 -22.07
N ARG A 365 3.78 20.19 -21.30
CA ARG A 365 4.26 20.18 -19.92
C ARG A 365 3.27 19.48 -19.01
N LEU A 366 3.72 18.36 -18.44
CA LEU A 366 2.99 17.55 -17.48
C LEU A 366 3.40 17.85 -16.05
N VAL A 367 2.49 17.64 -15.12
CA VAL A 367 2.76 17.51 -13.68
C VAL A 367 2.64 16.06 -13.28
N THR A 368 3.53 15.60 -12.42
CA THR A 368 3.52 14.29 -11.77
C THR A 368 4.22 14.36 -10.41
N ASN A 369 4.35 13.24 -9.70
CA ASN A 369 5.18 13.18 -8.50
C ASN A 369 6.66 13.01 -8.83
N ARG A 370 7.52 13.46 -7.90
CA ARG A 370 8.95 13.26 -7.98
C ARG A 370 9.34 11.79 -7.93
N HIS A 371 8.76 11.01 -7.02
CA HIS A 371 9.03 9.58 -6.93
C HIS A 371 8.61 8.77 -8.17
N VAL A 372 7.76 9.32 -9.05
CA VAL A 372 7.46 8.74 -10.37
C VAL A 372 8.56 9.10 -11.36
N ALA A 373 9.01 10.36 -11.35
CA ALA A 373 10.07 10.86 -12.24
C ALA A 373 11.46 10.37 -11.82
N GLU A 374 11.73 10.30 -10.51
CA GLU A 374 12.95 9.78 -9.89
C GLU A 374 12.59 8.63 -8.94
N PRO A 375 12.38 7.39 -9.42
CA PRO A 375 11.91 6.27 -8.58
C PRO A 375 12.80 5.92 -7.39
N TRP A 376 14.07 6.29 -7.42
CA TRP A 376 15.01 6.10 -6.30
C TRP A 376 14.91 7.17 -5.21
N TRP A 377 14.11 8.22 -5.41
CA TRP A 377 13.96 9.27 -4.43
C TRP A 377 13.14 8.79 -3.22
N LYS A 378 13.76 8.77 -2.03
CA LYS A 378 13.19 8.24 -0.78
C LYS A 378 12.76 6.77 -0.84
N ASP A 379 13.41 5.98 -1.67
CA ASP A 379 13.22 4.54 -1.76
C ASP A 379 14.40 3.82 -1.08
N ASP A 380 14.13 3.23 0.09
CA ASP A 380 15.16 2.60 0.91
C ASP A 380 15.75 1.34 0.26
N GLU A 381 14.97 0.63 -0.58
CA GLU A 381 15.45 -0.56 -1.29
C GLU A 381 16.42 -0.17 -2.42
N LEU A 382 16.06 0.85 -3.22
CA LEU A 382 16.95 1.35 -4.26
C LEU A 382 18.17 2.07 -3.70
N LYS A 383 18.06 2.65 -2.50
CA LYS A 383 19.20 3.19 -1.78
C LYS A 383 20.24 2.12 -1.48
N ALA A 384 19.84 0.90 -1.12
CA ALA A 384 20.77 -0.20 -0.86
C ALA A 384 21.60 -0.58 -2.11
N LEU A 385 21.01 -0.55 -3.32
CA LEU A 385 21.79 -0.69 -4.57
C LEU A 385 22.79 0.45 -4.77
N THR A 386 22.38 1.67 -4.43
CA THR A 386 23.24 2.85 -4.51
C THR A 386 24.43 2.74 -3.55
N ASP A 387 24.21 2.21 -2.35
CA ASP A 387 25.22 1.98 -1.33
C ASP A 387 26.19 0.85 -1.75
N GLN A 388 25.74 -0.13 -2.55
CA GLN A 388 26.57 -1.17 -3.18
C GLN A 388 27.39 -0.67 -4.39
N GLY A 389 27.28 0.60 -4.74
CA GLY A 389 28.06 1.20 -5.84
C GLY A 389 27.33 1.28 -7.18
N PHE A 390 26.04 0.93 -7.24
CA PHE A 390 25.22 1.11 -8.44
C PHE A 390 24.56 2.49 -8.46
N GLN A 391 24.52 3.10 -9.63
CA GLN A 391 23.81 4.35 -9.86
C GLN A 391 22.58 4.08 -10.72
N PRO A 392 21.36 4.43 -10.25
CA PRO A 392 20.17 4.37 -11.08
C PRO A 392 20.24 5.42 -12.19
N GLU A 393 19.82 5.03 -13.38
CA GLU A 393 19.78 5.86 -14.58
C GLU A 393 18.42 5.67 -15.26
N ILE A 394 17.74 6.75 -15.61
CA ILE A 394 16.52 6.66 -16.40
C ILE A 394 16.89 6.16 -17.80
N SER A 395 16.38 4.99 -18.14
CA SER A 395 16.53 4.42 -19.47
C SER A 395 15.53 5.05 -20.44
N THR A 396 14.26 5.15 -20.04
CA THR A 396 13.20 5.79 -20.84
C THR A 396 12.10 6.34 -19.94
N ILE A 397 11.47 7.42 -20.38
CA ILE A 397 10.17 7.88 -19.89
C ILE A 397 9.23 7.93 -21.07
N ARG A 398 8.09 7.26 -20.97
CA ARG A 398 7.05 7.25 -21.98
C ARG A 398 5.71 7.68 -21.39
N ALA A 399 4.97 8.49 -22.12
CA ALA A 399 3.62 8.90 -21.79
C ALA A 399 2.62 8.29 -22.78
N TYR A 400 1.56 7.69 -22.26
CA TYR A 400 0.47 7.10 -23.05
C TYR A 400 -0.82 7.84 -22.75
N PHE A 401 -1.39 8.47 -23.78
CA PHE A 401 -2.64 9.21 -23.65
C PHE A 401 -3.84 8.38 -24.09
N PRO A 402 -4.98 8.51 -23.40
CA PRO A 402 -6.21 7.84 -23.85
C PRO A 402 -6.57 8.20 -25.29
N GLY A 403 -6.95 7.20 -26.07
CA GLY A 403 -7.38 7.38 -27.45
C GLY A 403 -6.27 7.68 -28.46
N ASP A 404 -4.99 7.61 -28.06
CA ASP A 404 -3.87 7.69 -28.99
C ASP A 404 -3.11 6.35 -29.01
N PRO A 405 -2.83 5.78 -30.20
CA PRO A 405 -2.15 4.48 -30.32
C PRO A 405 -0.63 4.55 -30.08
N ARG A 406 -0.07 5.75 -29.88
CA ARG A 406 1.37 5.99 -29.79
C ARG A 406 1.83 6.15 -28.37
N ALA A 407 3.07 5.74 -28.12
CA ALA A 407 3.84 6.17 -26.96
C ALA A 407 4.56 7.49 -27.28
N PHE A 408 4.51 8.44 -26.35
CA PHE A 408 5.21 9.72 -26.48
C PHE A 408 6.44 9.71 -25.60
N HIS A 409 7.59 10.07 -26.17
CA HIS A 409 8.82 10.26 -25.40
C HIS A 409 8.67 11.46 -24.46
N ALA A 410 9.20 11.33 -23.26
CA ALA A 410 9.09 12.34 -22.23
C ALA A 410 10.44 12.55 -21.53
N GLU A 411 10.68 13.79 -21.08
CA GLU A 411 11.90 14.20 -20.38
C GLU A 411 11.56 14.99 -19.12
N ILE A 412 12.32 14.76 -18.05
CA ILE A 412 12.18 15.54 -16.82
C ILE A 412 12.60 16.98 -17.12
N GLN A 413 11.75 17.93 -16.78
CA GLN A 413 12.06 19.36 -16.89
C GLN A 413 12.54 19.96 -15.58
N GLN A 414 11.76 19.76 -14.52
CA GLN A 414 12.06 20.29 -13.20
C GLN A 414 11.61 19.33 -12.12
N ILE A 415 12.35 19.30 -11.03
CA ILE A 415 12.08 18.50 -9.84
C ILE A 415 12.03 19.44 -8.65
N SER A 416 10.97 19.33 -7.86
CA SER A 416 10.89 20.06 -6.60
C SER A 416 11.89 19.52 -5.59
N LYS A 417 12.59 20.40 -4.89
CA LYS A 417 13.49 20.04 -3.80
C LYS A 417 12.75 19.80 -2.49
N GLU A 418 11.60 20.43 -2.32
CA GLU A 418 10.85 20.49 -1.05
C GLU A 418 9.66 19.53 -1.03
N THR A 419 9.01 19.34 -2.19
CA THR A 419 7.79 18.55 -2.30
C THR A 419 7.97 17.39 -3.26
N ASP A 420 7.11 16.38 -3.14
CA ASP A 420 7.09 15.23 -4.05
C ASP A 420 6.41 15.57 -5.38
N LEU A 421 6.95 16.56 -6.09
CA LEU A 421 6.44 17.04 -7.37
C LEU A 421 7.55 17.15 -8.41
N ALA A 422 7.20 16.85 -9.65
CA ALA A 422 8.04 17.06 -10.82
C ALA A 422 7.22 17.54 -12.02
N THR A 423 7.90 18.22 -12.96
CA THR A 423 7.35 18.47 -14.29
C THR A 423 8.14 17.71 -15.34
N ILE A 424 7.40 17.14 -16.28
CA ILE A 424 7.91 16.37 -17.40
C ILE A 424 7.43 17.04 -18.68
N ARG A 425 8.28 17.12 -19.67
CA ARG A 425 7.90 17.57 -21.02
C ARG A 425 7.73 16.37 -21.93
N VAL A 426 6.59 16.32 -22.58
CA VAL A 426 6.27 15.34 -23.62
C VAL A 426 6.38 16.01 -24.98
N ASP A 427 7.03 15.36 -25.93
CA ASP A 427 6.98 15.79 -27.32
C ASP A 427 5.59 15.43 -27.90
N MET A 428 4.70 16.41 -27.84
CA MET A 428 3.29 16.24 -28.24
C MET A 428 3.11 16.11 -29.75
N GLN A 429 4.14 16.45 -30.55
CA GLN A 429 4.07 16.45 -32.02
C GLN A 429 2.77 17.14 -32.52
N ASP A 430 1.92 16.38 -33.20
CA ASP A 430 0.62 16.81 -33.71
C ASP A 430 -0.55 16.51 -32.74
N LEU A 431 -0.29 15.93 -31.57
CA LEU A 431 -1.31 15.60 -30.57
C LEU A 431 -1.84 16.90 -29.91
N LYS A 432 -3.08 17.23 -30.22
CA LYS A 432 -3.78 18.35 -29.59
C LYS A 432 -4.55 17.88 -28.37
N ARG A 433 -4.14 18.32 -27.19
CA ARG A 433 -4.81 18.06 -25.91
C ARG A 433 -4.98 19.37 -25.15
N SER A 434 -6.05 19.46 -24.39
CA SER A 434 -6.33 20.64 -23.57
C SER A 434 -5.40 20.67 -22.35
N VAL A 435 -4.93 21.87 -21.99
CA VAL A 435 -4.29 22.08 -20.69
C VAL A 435 -5.39 22.08 -19.63
N LEU A 436 -5.22 21.28 -18.58
CA LEU A 436 -6.18 21.24 -17.48
C LEU A 436 -6.19 22.57 -16.71
N ILE A 437 -7.37 23.01 -16.33
CA ILE A 437 -7.53 24.25 -15.57
C ILE A 437 -7.10 23.99 -14.13
N VAL A 438 -6.14 24.77 -13.66
CA VAL A 438 -5.59 24.67 -12.30
C VAL A 438 -6.15 25.81 -11.43
N ASP A 439 -6.55 25.50 -10.21
CA ASP A 439 -7.01 26.48 -9.23
C ASP A 439 -5.97 26.67 -8.12
N TRP A 440 -5.13 27.68 -8.25
CA TRP A 440 -4.10 28.03 -7.26
C TRP A 440 -4.62 28.89 -6.10
N GLY A 441 -5.95 29.15 -6.04
CA GLY A 441 -6.55 29.97 -5.00
C GLY A 441 -6.43 29.35 -3.60
N GLN A 442 -6.34 30.18 -2.56
CA GLN A 442 -6.26 29.69 -1.17
C GLN A 442 -7.50 28.91 -0.72
N GLY A 443 -8.65 29.12 -1.35
CA GLY A 443 -9.90 28.40 -1.09
C GLY A 443 -10.22 27.31 -2.12
N ALA A 444 -9.27 26.88 -2.94
CA ALA A 444 -9.49 25.90 -3.98
C ALA A 444 -9.93 24.53 -3.43
N ALA A 445 -9.38 24.14 -2.30
CA ALA A 445 -9.76 22.94 -1.54
C ALA A 445 -10.51 23.35 -0.27
N VAL A 446 -11.63 22.68 0.03
CA VAL A 446 -12.45 22.91 1.23
C VAL A 446 -12.84 21.56 1.85
N THR A 447 -12.69 21.42 3.17
CA THR A 447 -13.08 20.20 3.90
C THR A 447 -14.56 19.86 3.67
N GLY A 448 -14.86 18.59 3.43
CA GLY A 448 -16.19 18.09 3.06
C GLY A 448 -16.57 18.29 1.59
N GLN A 449 -15.72 18.95 0.80
CA GLN A 449 -15.96 19.15 -0.63
C GLN A 449 -15.80 17.83 -1.38
N PRO A 450 -16.71 17.49 -2.30
CA PRO A 450 -16.53 16.35 -3.18
C PRO A 450 -15.44 16.62 -4.22
N ILE A 451 -14.70 15.56 -4.52
CA ILE A 451 -13.61 15.55 -5.48
C ILE A 451 -13.75 14.40 -6.46
N ILE A 452 -13.11 14.57 -7.61
CA ILE A 452 -12.90 13.53 -8.61
C ILE A 452 -11.38 13.33 -8.73
N LEU A 453 -10.94 12.08 -8.65
CA LEU A 453 -9.57 11.66 -8.92
C LEU A 453 -9.51 10.92 -10.24
N MET A 454 -8.54 11.25 -11.07
CA MET A 454 -8.22 10.51 -12.29
C MET A 454 -6.79 10.00 -12.23
N GLY A 455 -6.58 8.71 -12.56
CA GLY A 455 -5.24 8.15 -12.57
C GLY A 455 -5.20 6.68 -12.98
N TYR A 456 -3.99 6.14 -13.03
CA TYR A 456 -3.72 4.77 -13.44
C TYR A 456 -3.38 3.89 -12.23
N ALA A 457 -4.27 3.87 -11.25
CA ALA A 457 -4.13 3.06 -10.04
C ALA A 457 -3.84 1.59 -10.41
N THR A 458 -2.86 0.98 -9.72
CA THR A 458 -2.32 -0.37 -9.98
C THR A 458 -1.63 -0.52 -11.35
N GLY A 459 -1.42 0.58 -12.08
CA GLY A 459 -0.63 0.60 -13.31
C GLY A 459 -1.09 -0.42 -14.37
N LEU A 460 -0.14 -1.17 -14.94
CA LEU A 460 -0.37 -2.14 -16.01
C LEU A 460 -1.33 -3.26 -15.60
N ALA A 461 -1.24 -3.77 -14.37
CA ALA A 461 -2.10 -4.86 -13.89
C ALA A 461 -3.60 -4.51 -13.93
N ALA A 462 -3.96 -3.28 -13.54
CA ALA A 462 -5.35 -2.83 -13.61
C ALA A 462 -5.85 -2.63 -15.05
N ILE A 463 -4.98 -2.23 -15.97
CA ILE A 463 -5.34 -2.11 -17.38
C ILE A 463 -5.64 -3.51 -17.95
N LEU A 464 -4.77 -4.48 -17.70
CA LEU A 464 -4.98 -5.88 -18.10
C LEU A 464 -6.22 -6.50 -17.43
N ALA A 465 -6.49 -6.19 -16.16
CA ALA A 465 -7.66 -6.68 -15.44
C ALA A 465 -8.99 -6.17 -16.06
N ARG A 466 -8.99 -4.97 -16.64
CA ARG A 466 -10.16 -4.39 -17.33
C ARG A 466 -10.28 -4.79 -18.81
N THR A 467 -9.26 -5.44 -19.35
CA THR A 467 -9.25 -6.02 -20.68
C THR A 467 -9.87 -7.43 -20.62
N ASP A 468 -10.58 -7.87 -21.65
CA ASP A 468 -11.05 -9.24 -21.72
C ASP A 468 -9.87 -10.22 -21.67
N GLU A 469 -10.13 -11.42 -21.14
CA GLU A 469 -9.03 -12.36 -20.82
C GLU A 469 -8.28 -12.84 -22.05
N ASP A 470 -9.00 -13.10 -23.14
CA ASP A 470 -8.41 -13.60 -24.40
C ASP A 470 -7.50 -12.52 -25.03
N THR A 471 -7.97 -11.27 -25.06
CA THR A 471 -7.18 -10.14 -25.55
C THR A 471 -5.94 -9.90 -24.66
N ALA A 472 -6.09 -9.96 -23.33
CA ALA A 472 -4.97 -9.79 -22.42
C ALA A 472 -3.90 -10.89 -22.61
N GLN A 473 -4.32 -12.15 -22.77
CA GLN A 473 -3.42 -13.28 -23.06
C GLN A 473 -2.73 -13.12 -24.42
N GLN A 474 -3.45 -12.71 -25.46
CA GLN A 474 -2.86 -12.46 -26.78
C GLN A 474 -1.79 -11.36 -26.73
N ILE A 475 -2.07 -10.25 -26.02
CA ILE A 475 -1.10 -9.16 -25.86
C ILE A 475 0.15 -9.68 -25.18
N LEU A 476 0.03 -10.37 -24.04
CA LEU A 476 1.16 -10.88 -23.28
C LEU A 476 1.95 -11.95 -24.06
N ALA A 477 1.28 -12.81 -24.81
CA ALA A 477 1.95 -13.82 -25.64
C ALA A 477 2.73 -13.20 -26.81
N HIS A 478 2.23 -12.09 -27.37
CA HIS A 478 2.86 -11.42 -28.51
C HIS A 478 4.04 -10.53 -28.09
N SER A 479 3.89 -9.82 -26.98
CA SER A 479 4.85 -8.80 -26.52
C SER A 479 5.99 -9.38 -25.66
N GLY A 480 5.98 -10.67 -25.36
CA GLY A 480 7.02 -11.29 -24.55
C GLY A 480 7.13 -10.68 -23.14
N ALA A 481 8.35 -10.56 -22.64
CA ALA A 481 8.64 -10.01 -21.31
C ALA A 481 8.86 -8.49 -21.30
N ASP A 482 8.83 -7.81 -22.45
CA ASP A 482 9.08 -6.37 -22.53
C ASP A 482 7.80 -5.58 -22.19
N VAL A 483 7.83 -4.91 -21.04
CA VAL A 483 6.72 -4.07 -20.55
C VAL A 483 6.37 -2.95 -21.53
N SER A 484 7.35 -2.40 -22.24
CA SER A 484 7.13 -1.34 -23.23
C SER A 484 6.31 -1.86 -24.42
N GLU A 485 6.60 -3.06 -24.88
CA GLU A 485 5.83 -3.68 -25.98
C GLU A 485 4.39 -4.01 -25.58
N VAL A 486 4.18 -4.48 -24.35
CA VAL A 486 2.83 -4.69 -23.78
C VAL A 486 2.05 -3.38 -23.77
N LEU A 487 2.66 -2.29 -23.31
CA LEU A 487 2.01 -0.98 -23.28
C LEU A 487 1.73 -0.43 -24.68
N ASP A 488 2.66 -0.59 -25.61
CA ASP A 488 2.48 -0.17 -27.00
C ASP A 488 1.32 -0.92 -27.65
N GLU A 489 1.16 -2.22 -27.39
CA GLU A 489 0.03 -3.01 -27.89
C GLU A 489 -1.30 -2.61 -27.23
N LEU A 490 -1.30 -2.34 -25.91
CA LEU A 490 -2.47 -1.81 -25.21
C LEU A 490 -2.89 -0.43 -25.77
N ALA A 491 -1.92 0.44 -26.10
CA ALA A 491 -2.18 1.74 -26.71
C ALA A 491 -2.78 1.59 -28.11
N ARG A 492 -2.20 0.74 -28.97
CA ARG A 492 -2.73 0.45 -30.32
C ARG A 492 -4.19 -0.05 -30.29
N ARG A 493 -4.55 -0.82 -29.27
CA ARG A 493 -5.91 -1.31 -29.06
C ARG A 493 -6.84 -0.34 -28.31
N ASN A 494 -6.35 0.86 -27.98
CA ASN A 494 -7.07 1.89 -27.21
C ASN A 494 -7.58 1.40 -25.84
N LEU A 495 -6.78 0.58 -25.16
CA LEU A 495 -7.09 0.00 -23.86
C LEU A 495 -6.53 0.81 -22.70
N ILE A 496 -5.62 1.76 -22.96
CA ILE A 496 -5.03 2.63 -21.92
C ILE A 496 -6.03 3.75 -21.59
N ARG A 497 -6.71 3.59 -20.44
CA ARG A 497 -7.69 4.56 -19.92
C ARG A 497 -7.50 4.73 -18.42
N PRO A 498 -7.53 5.98 -17.89
CA PRO A 498 -7.43 6.17 -16.45
C PRO A 498 -8.67 5.61 -15.72
N LEU A 499 -8.47 5.27 -14.47
CA LEU A 499 -9.55 5.03 -13.54
C LEU A 499 -10.02 6.37 -13.00
N ILE A 500 -11.33 6.51 -12.83
CA ILE A 500 -11.97 7.69 -12.28
C ILE A 500 -12.66 7.28 -11.00
N THR A 501 -12.27 7.89 -9.88
CA THR A 501 -12.87 7.67 -8.58
C THR A 501 -13.39 8.97 -8.01
N GLN A 502 -14.37 8.87 -7.11
CA GLN A 502 -14.99 10.00 -6.44
C GLN A 502 -14.83 9.85 -4.93
N GLY A 503 -14.77 10.96 -4.23
CA GLY A 503 -14.72 11.01 -2.79
C GLY A 503 -14.86 12.44 -2.29
N HIS A 504 -14.43 12.68 -1.06
CA HIS A 504 -14.53 13.97 -0.38
C HIS A 504 -13.19 14.32 0.27
N ILE A 505 -12.96 15.61 0.43
CA ILE A 505 -11.84 16.11 1.24
C ILE A 505 -12.21 15.92 2.71
N GLY A 506 -11.43 15.10 3.41
CA GLY A 506 -11.58 14.87 4.86
C GLY A 506 -10.91 15.97 5.68
N ASP A 507 -9.70 16.41 5.25
CA ASP A 507 -8.93 17.45 5.95
C ASP A 507 -7.98 18.19 5.00
N ILE A 508 -7.55 19.39 5.41
CA ILE A 508 -6.60 20.23 4.65
C ILE A 508 -5.51 20.70 5.59
N LEU A 509 -4.31 20.21 5.35
CA LEU A 509 -3.09 20.61 6.04
C LEU A 509 -2.30 21.62 5.19
N PRO A 510 -1.32 22.33 5.73
CA PRO A 510 -0.55 23.31 4.96
C PRO A 510 0.11 22.77 3.69
N ASP A 511 0.55 21.50 3.73
CA ASP A 511 1.28 20.78 2.70
C ASP A 511 0.52 19.57 2.11
N LYS A 512 -0.69 19.25 2.62
CA LYS A 512 -1.44 18.05 2.24
C LYS A 512 -2.94 18.28 2.16
N ILE A 513 -3.59 17.57 1.26
CA ILE A 513 -5.03 17.37 1.20
C ILE A 513 -5.29 15.91 1.57
N VAL A 514 -6.09 15.67 2.60
CA VAL A 514 -6.54 14.32 3.00
C VAL A 514 -7.89 14.05 2.35
N PHE A 515 -8.05 12.89 1.70
CA PHE A 515 -9.28 12.55 0.98
C PHE A 515 -9.56 11.05 0.98
N ASP A 516 -10.81 10.67 0.75
CA ASP A 516 -11.31 9.28 0.79
C ASP A 516 -11.53 8.63 -0.59
N ALA A 517 -11.32 9.36 -1.71
CA ALA A 517 -11.40 8.77 -3.05
C ALA A 517 -10.38 7.64 -3.20
N GLN A 518 -10.84 6.48 -3.68
CA GLN A 518 -9.99 5.28 -3.78
C GLN A 518 -8.86 5.47 -4.80
N THR A 519 -7.64 5.13 -4.39
CA THR A 519 -6.45 5.08 -5.23
C THR A 519 -5.44 4.06 -4.70
N THR A 520 -4.44 3.72 -5.51
CA THR A 520 -3.33 2.82 -5.15
C THR A 520 -2.04 3.27 -5.85
N SER A 521 -0.96 2.46 -5.76
CA SER A 521 0.26 2.64 -6.56
C SER A 521 -0.09 2.84 -8.04
N GLY A 522 0.60 3.75 -8.73
CA GLY A 522 0.31 4.14 -10.11
C GLY A 522 -0.71 5.28 -10.23
N GLY A 523 -1.59 5.50 -9.23
CA GLY A 523 -2.41 6.70 -9.12
C GLY A 523 -1.61 7.95 -8.74
N SER A 524 -0.37 7.78 -8.25
CA SER A 524 0.56 8.87 -7.94
C SER A 524 0.78 9.79 -9.12
N GLY A 525 0.71 11.10 -8.91
CA GLY A 525 0.77 12.12 -9.96
C GLY A 525 -0.58 12.44 -10.61
N GLY A 526 -1.66 11.74 -10.22
CA GLY A 526 -3.01 11.99 -10.72
C GLY A 526 -3.61 13.30 -10.22
N PRO A 527 -4.39 14.02 -11.06
CA PRO A 527 -5.06 15.24 -10.67
C PRO A 527 -6.27 14.99 -9.78
N LEU A 528 -6.41 15.80 -8.72
CA LEU A 528 -7.61 15.92 -7.91
C LEU A 528 -8.42 17.11 -8.43
N PHE A 529 -9.63 16.85 -8.90
CA PHE A 529 -10.53 17.89 -9.40
C PHE A 529 -11.58 18.27 -8.35
N ASN A 530 -11.91 19.56 -8.30
CA ASN A 530 -13.08 20.05 -7.59
C ASN A 530 -14.36 19.91 -8.46
N ARG A 531 -15.51 20.32 -7.91
CA ARG A 531 -16.80 20.29 -8.63
C ARG A 531 -16.84 21.14 -9.90
N GLN A 532 -15.98 22.15 -10.01
CA GLN A 532 -15.90 23.02 -11.16
C GLN A 532 -14.97 22.47 -12.26
N GLY A 533 -14.43 21.26 -12.12
CA GLY A 533 -13.49 20.67 -13.05
C GLY A 533 -12.09 21.29 -13.02
N LYS A 534 -11.74 21.99 -11.93
CA LYS A 534 -10.42 22.56 -11.77
C LYS A 534 -9.56 21.66 -10.91
N VAL A 535 -8.30 21.51 -11.27
CA VAL A 535 -7.32 20.75 -10.51
C VAL A 535 -6.93 21.53 -9.25
N ILE A 536 -7.09 20.92 -8.08
CA ILE A 536 -6.80 21.50 -6.76
C ILE A 536 -5.64 20.79 -6.03
N GLY A 537 -5.25 19.60 -6.50
CA GLY A 537 -4.17 18.84 -5.89
C GLY A 537 -3.62 17.76 -6.81
N VAL A 538 -2.51 17.14 -6.38
CA VAL A 538 -1.83 16.03 -7.04
C VAL A 538 -1.74 14.88 -6.06
N THR A 539 -2.30 13.72 -6.39
CA THR A 539 -2.24 12.51 -5.55
C THR A 539 -0.81 12.01 -5.42
N TYR A 540 -0.34 11.64 -4.20
CA TYR A 540 1.04 11.20 -4.04
C TYR A 540 1.24 10.01 -3.10
N ALA A 541 0.33 9.70 -2.20
CA ALA A 541 0.49 8.62 -1.25
C ALA A 541 -0.85 8.02 -0.82
N VAL A 542 -0.79 6.77 -0.40
CA VAL A 542 -1.90 6.02 0.20
C VAL A 542 -1.47 5.62 1.60
N LEU A 543 -2.28 5.92 2.61
CA LEU A 543 -2.04 5.45 3.97
C LEU A 543 -2.41 3.96 4.04
N LYS A 544 -1.39 3.09 4.09
CA LYS A 544 -1.61 1.65 4.24
C LYS A 544 -2.25 1.37 5.62
N GLY A 545 -3.36 0.63 5.62
CA GLY A 545 -4.04 0.24 6.86
C GLY A 545 -5.20 1.13 7.31
N PHE A 546 -5.45 2.28 6.65
CA PHE A 546 -6.62 3.12 6.92
C PHE A 546 -7.35 3.41 5.61
N GLY A 547 -8.42 2.67 5.33
CA GLY A 547 -9.15 2.68 4.06
C GLY A 547 -9.91 3.97 3.72
N GLY A 548 -9.67 5.07 4.41
CA GLY A 548 -10.36 6.35 4.22
C GLY A 548 -9.43 7.57 4.14
N SER A 549 -8.10 7.37 4.08
CA SER A 549 -7.18 8.51 4.03
C SER A 549 -6.10 8.31 2.98
N ASN A 550 -6.27 9.00 1.87
CA ASN A 550 -5.26 9.19 0.85
C ASN A 550 -4.77 10.63 0.90
N PHE A 551 -3.58 10.88 0.37
CA PHE A 551 -2.95 12.18 0.43
C PHE A 551 -2.72 12.76 -0.95
N GLY A 552 -3.00 14.07 -1.07
CA GLY A 552 -2.69 14.88 -2.23
C GLY A 552 -1.85 16.10 -1.83
N ILE A 553 -0.94 16.49 -2.69
CA ILE A 553 -0.19 17.75 -2.55
C ILE A 553 -1.05 18.87 -3.10
N PRO A 554 -1.31 19.96 -2.35
CA PRO A 554 -2.05 21.11 -2.87
C PRO A 554 -1.43 21.64 -4.16
N ILE A 555 -2.25 21.89 -5.16
CA ILE A 555 -1.79 22.27 -6.51
C ILE A 555 -0.94 23.54 -6.54
N LYS A 556 -1.09 24.44 -5.55
CA LYS A 556 -0.29 25.66 -5.41
C LYS A 556 1.22 25.41 -5.45
N PHE A 557 1.68 24.23 -4.99
CA PHE A 557 3.10 23.87 -4.99
C PHE A 557 3.64 23.53 -6.38
N THR A 558 2.78 23.36 -7.38
CA THR A 558 3.21 23.19 -8.78
C THR A 558 3.54 24.51 -9.46
N LYS A 559 3.10 25.65 -8.90
CA LYS A 559 3.25 26.96 -9.54
C LYS A 559 4.71 27.33 -9.85
N PRO A 560 5.68 27.18 -8.91
CA PRO A 560 7.08 27.46 -9.22
C PRO A 560 7.66 26.57 -10.31
N LEU A 561 7.19 25.32 -10.41
CA LEU A 561 7.64 24.34 -11.41
C LEU A 561 7.05 24.64 -12.81
N LEU A 562 5.87 25.25 -12.87
CA LEU A 562 5.19 25.59 -14.13
C LEU A 562 5.58 26.97 -14.65
N GLU A 563 5.85 27.93 -13.77
CA GLU A 563 6.22 29.33 -14.11
C GLU A 563 7.74 29.56 -14.14
N GLY A 564 8.53 28.66 -13.53
CA GLY A 564 9.98 28.77 -13.46
C GLY A 564 10.64 28.72 -14.83
N GLN A 565 11.64 29.58 -15.05
CA GLN A 565 12.54 29.46 -16.18
C GLN A 565 13.30 28.12 -16.10
N PRO A 566 13.59 27.47 -17.24
CA PRO A 566 14.48 26.31 -17.21
C PRO A 566 15.80 26.72 -16.54
N PRO A 567 16.46 25.84 -15.78
CA PRO A 567 17.80 26.11 -15.29
C PRO A 567 18.65 26.49 -16.50
N ALA A 568 19.40 27.56 -16.40
CA ALA A 568 20.35 27.99 -17.44
C ALA A 568 21.31 26.82 -17.73
N PRO A 569 21.69 26.61 -18.98
CA PRO A 569 22.49 25.49 -19.44
C PRO A 569 23.83 25.35 -18.71
#